data_8c251da0aadc7900a49d5a0ff57d1aea
#
_entry.id   8c251da0aadc7900a49d5a0ff57d1aea
#
_cell.length_a   1.000
_cell.length_b   1.000
_cell.length_c   1.000
_cell.angle_alpha   90.00
_cell.angle_beta   90.00
_cell.angle_gamma   90.00
#
_symmetry.space_group_name_H-M   'P 1'
#
loop_
_entity.id
_entity.type
_entity.pdbx_description
1 polymer ?
#
loop_
_entity_poly.entity_id
_entity_poly.type
_entity_poly.pdbx_seq_one_letter_code
_entity_poly.pdbx_strand_id
1 'polypeptide(L)'
;MERYSRVYETVNLDAIRQNMEAMRANLKEGTEMIGVVKADGYGHGSVPVACAIDSYVSGYATATPEEAVILRKHGITKPILILGVSPESSFSQLIEYDLRPAIFRYESAERLSELAVQAGKRASIHIALDTGMSRIGYMVTAAAADETARISRLPGIRIEGLFTHFARADEKDKGATDRQMELFATFVSMLSERGVTIPVLHCSNSAGILELPKANFNAVRAGISIYGLYPSDEV
;
A
#
# COMPACT_ATOMS: atom_id res chain seq x y z
N MET A 1 31.47 8.33 -7.50
CA MET A 1 30.93 8.23 -6.14
C MET A 1 32.12 8.35 -5.19
N GLU A 2 32.18 9.41 -4.40
CA GLU A 2 33.22 9.54 -3.37
C GLU A 2 33.03 8.47 -2.31
N ARG A 3 34.06 7.65 -2.10
CA ARG A 3 34.04 6.64 -1.01
C ARG A 3 34.56 7.32 0.26
N TYR A 4 33.69 7.40 1.27
CA TYR A 4 34.13 7.79 2.60
C TYR A 4 35.05 6.70 3.17
N SER A 5 36.30 7.04 3.46
CA SER A 5 37.33 6.08 3.87
C SER A 5 37.12 5.53 5.30
N ARG A 6 36.24 6.15 6.12
CA ARG A 6 36.09 5.85 7.53
C ARG A 6 34.94 4.91 7.86
N VAL A 7 33.76 5.13 7.25
CA VAL A 7 32.57 4.31 7.44
C VAL A 7 31.75 4.35 6.14
N TYR A 8 31.33 3.20 5.67
CA TYR A 8 30.39 3.10 4.54
C TYR A 8 29.48 1.86 4.73
N GLU A 9 28.31 1.93 4.16
CA GLU A 9 27.38 0.84 4.02
C GLU A 9 27.35 0.37 2.56
N THR A 10 27.20 -0.93 2.36
CA THR A 10 27.01 -1.51 1.03
C THR A 10 25.68 -2.25 0.98
N VAL A 11 24.86 -1.94 0.00
CA VAL A 11 23.59 -2.61 -0.27
C VAL A 11 23.75 -3.53 -1.48
N ASN A 12 23.48 -4.82 -1.28
CA ASN A 12 23.51 -5.80 -2.36
C ASN A 12 22.13 -5.86 -3.06
N LEU A 13 22.02 -5.18 -4.20
CA LEU A 13 20.78 -5.14 -4.98
C LEU A 13 20.44 -6.49 -5.62
N ASP A 14 21.39 -7.39 -5.84
CA ASP A 14 21.11 -8.73 -6.36
C ASP A 14 20.46 -9.62 -5.29
N ALA A 15 20.87 -9.49 -4.02
CA ALA A 15 20.18 -10.13 -2.91
C ALA A 15 18.73 -9.64 -2.77
N ILE A 16 18.50 -8.34 -2.97
CA ILE A 16 17.14 -7.76 -2.99
C ILE A 16 16.30 -8.38 -4.12
N ARG A 17 16.84 -8.53 -5.33
CA ARG A 17 16.14 -9.20 -6.45
C ARG A 17 15.81 -10.66 -6.12
N GLN A 18 16.76 -11.42 -5.55
CA GLN A 18 16.54 -12.80 -5.11
C GLN A 18 15.41 -12.90 -4.08
N ASN A 19 15.34 -11.97 -3.12
CA ASN A 19 14.26 -11.91 -2.15
C ASN A 19 12.90 -11.66 -2.84
N MET A 20 12.85 -10.79 -3.86
CA MET A 20 11.64 -10.56 -4.65
C MET A 20 11.20 -11.81 -5.42
N GLU A 21 12.14 -12.54 -6.01
CA GLU A 21 11.88 -13.80 -6.71
C GLU A 21 11.31 -14.86 -5.75
N ALA A 22 11.92 -15.01 -4.56
CA ALA A 22 11.42 -15.93 -3.54
C ALA A 22 9.99 -15.58 -3.07
N MET A 23 9.71 -14.30 -2.82
CA MET A 23 8.35 -13.88 -2.48
C MET A 23 7.37 -14.09 -3.65
N ARG A 24 7.78 -13.82 -4.89
CA ARG A 24 6.95 -14.04 -6.07
C ARG A 24 6.57 -15.51 -6.25
N ALA A 25 7.48 -16.42 -5.95
CA ALA A 25 7.25 -17.87 -6.03
C ALA A 25 6.14 -18.36 -5.07
N ASN A 26 5.88 -17.62 -3.99
CA ASN A 26 4.80 -17.94 -3.03
C ASN A 26 3.43 -17.39 -3.46
N LEU A 27 3.37 -16.61 -4.54
CA LEU A 27 2.12 -15.99 -4.98
C LEU A 27 1.48 -16.77 -6.12
N LYS A 28 0.16 -16.80 -6.13
CA LYS A 28 -0.60 -17.31 -7.28
C LYS A 28 -0.33 -16.44 -8.49
N GLU A 29 -0.40 -17.04 -9.67
CA GLU A 29 -0.36 -16.33 -10.94
C GLU A 29 -1.44 -15.24 -10.99
N GLY A 30 -1.08 -14.05 -11.49
CA GLY A 30 -1.97 -12.89 -11.54
C GLY A 30 -2.03 -12.08 -10.26
N THR A 31 -1.47 -12.53 -9.12
CA THR A 31 -1.38 -11.70 -7.91
C THR A 31 -0.37 -10.57 -8.13
N GLU A 32 -0.81 -9.33 -7.96
CA GLU A 32 0.04 -8.16 -8.05
C GLU A 32 0.92 -7.99 -6.79
N MET A 33 2.09 -7.39 -6.97
CA MET A 33 2.99 -7.10 -5.84
C MET A 33 3.31 -5.61 -5.79
N ILE A 34 3.07 -4.99 -4.64
CA ILE A 34 3.42 -3.60 -4.32
C ILE A 34 4.70 -3.62 -3.50
N GLY A 35 5.76 -2.99 -4.00
CA GLY A 35 7.05 -2.88 -3.31
C GLY A 35 7.03 -1.74 -2.27
N VAL A 36 7.23 -2.05 -0.99
CA VAL A 36 7.23 -1.04 0.08
C VAL A 36 8.64 -0.51 0.28
N VAL A 37 8.85 0.74 -0.10
CA VAL A 37 10.16 1.43 -0.07
C VAL A 37 10.18 2.68 0.82
N LYS A 38 9.27 2.73 1.81
CA LYS A 38 9.20 3.81 2.82
C LYS A 38 10.47 3.88 3.68
N ALA A 39 10.65 4.98 4.40
CA ALA A 39 11.81 5.23 5.27
C ALA A 39 13.12 5.01 4.50
N ASP A 40 13.22 5.64 3.33
CA ASP A 40 14.35 5.49 2.40
C ASP A 40 14.72 4.03 2.11
N GLY A 41 13.70 3.21 1.73
CA GLY A 41 13.90 1.77 1.50
C GLY A 41 14.36 1.05 2.76
N TYR A 42 13.75 1.35 3.91
CA TYR A 42 14.19 0.83 5.23
C TYR A 42 15.69 1.10 5.49
N GLY A 43 16.19 2.24 5.04
CA GLY A 43 17.59 2.65 5.15
C GLY A 43 18.51 2.15 4.02
N HIS A 44 17.99 1.39 3.06
CA HIS A 44 18.77 0.83 1.94
C HIS A 44 18.84 1.74 0.69
N GLY A 45 18.19 2.91 0.75
CA GLY A 45 18.03 3.81 -0.39
C GLY A 45 16.80 3.47 -1.24
N SER A 46 15.74 4.27 -1.12
CA SER A 46 14.45 4.00 -1.78
C SER A 46 14.54 3.97 -3.30
N VAL A 47 15.30 4.89 -3.90
CA VAL A 47 15.43 4.99 -5.36
C VAL A 47 16.19 3.80 -5.97
N PRO A 48 17.42 3.45 -5.52
CA PRO A 48 18.12 2.29 -6.07
C PRO A 48 17.36 0.98 -5.84
N VAL A 49 16.71 0.81 -4.68
CA VAL A 49 15.87 -0.36 -4.42
C VAL A 49 14.68 -0.39 -5.37
N ALA A 50 13.93 0.71 -5.51
CA ALA A 50 12.80 0.78 -6.42
C ALA A 50 13.20 0.42 -7.86
N CYS A 51 14.30 0.98 -8.36
CA CYS A 51 14.83 0.63 -9.68
C CYS A 51 15.19 -0.87 -9.80
N ALA A 52 15.78 -1.45 -8.74
CA ALA A 52 16.20 -2.85 -8.75
C ALA A 52 15.02 -3.82 -8.77
N ILE A 53 13.89 -3.47 -8.15
CA ILE A 53 12.71 -4.34 -8.04
C ILE A 53 11.61 -4.02 -9.06
N ASP A 54 11.81 -3.05 -9.97
CA ASP A 54 10.74 -2.54 -10.84
C ASP A 54 10.05 -3.63 -11.66
N SER A 55 10.80 -4.61 -12.18
CA SER A 55 10.24 -5.71 -12.97
C SER A 55 9.35 -6.68 -12.16
N TYR A 56 9.45 -6.68 -10.85
CA TYR A 56 8.70 -7.60 -9.97
C TYR A 56 7.39 -7.00 -9.44
N VAL A 57 7.22 -5.69 -9.50
CA VAL A 57 6.13 -4.97 -8.85
C VAL A 57 5.19 -4.30 -9.84
N SER A 58 3.90 -4.21 -9.50
CA SER A 58 2.90 -3.40 -10.22
C SER A 58 2.86 -1.95 -9.72
N GLY A 59 3.42 -1.67 -8.56
CA GLY A 59 3.47 -0.36 -7.94
C GLY A 59 4.36 -0.35 -6.70
N TYR A 60 4.43 0.81 -6.07
CA TYR A 60 5.24 1.04 -4.87
C TYR A 60 4.38 1.55 -3.72
N ALA A 61 4.91 1.49 -2.51
CA ALA A 61 4.29 2.11 -1.35
C ALA A 61 5.31 2.85 -0.49
N THR A 62 4.96 4.06 -0.07
CA THR A 62 5.73 4.93 0.81
C THR A 62 4.93 5.27 2.06
N ALA A 63 5.55 5.90 3.06
CA ALA A 63 4.84 6.35 4.25
C ALA A 63 4.24 7.75 4.06
N THR A 64 4.91 8.63 3.33
CA THR A 64 4.54 10.04 3.17
C THR A 64 4.52 10.48 1.70
N PRO A 65 3.83 11.60 1.39
CA PRO A 65 3.86 12.21 0.06
C PRO A 65 5.29 12.59 -0.39
N GLU A 66 6.11 13.10 0.52
CA GLU A 66 7.48 13.55 0.22
C GLU A 66 8.34 12.41 -0.28
N GLU A 67 8.28 11.22 0.35
CA GLU A 67 8.97 10.01 -0.10
C GLU A 67 8.52 9.61 -1.52
N ALA A 68 7.22 9.68 -1.78
CA ALA A 68 6.66 9.35 -3.09
C ALA A 68 7.13 10.33 -4.18
N VAL A 69 7.19 11.63 -3.87
CA VAL A 69 7.70 12.67 -4.79
C VAL A 69 9.18 12.44 -5.14
N ILE A 70 9.99 11.98 -4.18
CA ILE A 70 11.39 11.61 -4.45
C ILE A 70 11.45 10.52 -5.53
N LEU A 71 10.65 9.47 -5.39
CA LEU A 71 10.60 8.39 -6.39
C LEU A 71 10.17 8.90 -7.77
N ARG A 72 9.14 9.76 -7.83
CA ARG A 72 8.69 10.39 -9.09
C ARG A 72 9.78 11.20 -9.76
N LYS A 73 10.50 12.04 -9.00
CA LYS A 73 11.61 12.86 -9.51
C LYS A 73 12.77 12.03 -10.04
N HIS A 74 12.89 10.77 -9.63
CA HIS A 74 13.89 9.83 -10.13
C HIS A 74 13.35 8.86 -11.19
N GLY A 75 12.20 9.17 -11.82
CA GLY A 75 11.71 8.45 -12.99
C GLY A 75 10.84 7.24 -12.71
N ILE A 76 10.43 6.99 -11.47
CA ILE A 76 9.46 5.93 -11.18
C ILE A 76 8.08 6.36 -11.69
N THR A 77 7.52 5.59 -12.64
CA THR A 77 6.23 5.91 -13.31
C THR A 77 5.06 5.06 -12.80
N LYS A 78 5.32 3.87 -12.23
CA LYS A 78 4.30 2.98 -11.69
C LYS A 78 3.50 3.63 -10.55
N PRO A 79 2.27 3.16 -10.23
CA PRO A 79 1.50 3.66 -9.09
C PRO A 79 2.31 3.70 -7.80
N ILE A 80 2.14 4.78 -7.01
CA ILE A 80 2.77 4.90 -5.68
C ILE A 80 1.67 5.15 -4.65
N LEU A 81 1.47 4.19 -3.76
CA LEU A 81 0.54 4.25 -2.64
C LEU A 81 1.21 4.92 -1.43
N ILE A 82 0.52 5.85 -0.80
CA ILE A 82 0.93 6.45 0.47
C ILE A 82 0.18 5.74 1.58
N LEU A 83 0.92 5.03 2.42
CA LEU A 83 0.37 4.19 3.49
C LEU A 83 -0.03 4.99 4.74
N GLY A 84 0.52 6.18 4.91
CA GLY A 84 0.23 7.07 6.02
C GLY A 84 -0.88 8.06 5.71
N VAL A 85 -1.18 8.93 6.70
CA VAL A 85 -2.09 10.06 6.53
C VAL A 85 -1.42 11.12 5.65
N SER A 86 -2.09 11.53 4.59
CA SER A 86 -1.66 12.68 3.79
C SER A 86 -2.38 13.93 4.30
N PRO A 87 -1.68 14.95 4.79
CA PRO A 87 -2.31 16.21 5.21
C PRO A 87 -2.85 16.98 4.00
N GLU A 88 -3.90 17.77 4.20
CA GLU A 88 -4.53 18.55 3.10
C GLU A 88 -3.54 19.46 2.37
N SER A 89 -2.53 19.98 3.08
CA SER A 89 -1.47 20.80 2.47
C SER A 89 -0.68 20.06 1.38
N SER A 90 -0.71 18.73 1.36
CA SER A 90 -0.04 17.91 0.34
C SER A 90 -0.94 17.55 -0.86
N PHE A 91 -2.25 17.83 -0.81
CA PHE A 91 -3.20 17.36 -1.83
C PHE A 91 -2.88 17.83 -3.25
N SER A 92 -2.40 19.06 -3.41
CA SER A 92 -1.95 19.54 -4.71
C SER A 92 -0.79 18.71 -5.26
N GLN A 93 0.15 18.29 -4.42
CA GLN A 93 1.24 17.40 -4.82
C GLN A 93 0.74 15.99 -5.17
N LEU A 94 -0.25 15.47 -4.41
CA LEU A 94 -0.85 14.17 -4.74
C LEU A 94 -1.41 14.15 -6.17
N ILE A 95 -2.07 15.25 -6.57
CA ILE A 95 -2.67 15.41 -7.91
C ILE A 95 -1.59 15.64 -8.96
N GLU A 96 -0.61 16.50 -8.67
CA GLU A 96 0.48 16.84 -9.58
C GLU A 96 1.30 15.59 -9.96
N TYR A 97 1.73 14.83 -8.96
CA TYR A 97 2.60 13.66 -9.11
C TYR A 97 1.84 12.34 -9.29
N ASP A 98 0.53 12.37 -9.45
CA ASP A 98 -0.32 11.18 -9.62
C ASP A 98 -0.04 10.12 -8.54
N LEU A 99 -0.19 10.50 -7.26
CA LEU A 99 0.02 9.64 -6.09
C LEU A 99 -1.32 9.10 -5.56
N ARG A 100 -1.27 7.93 -4.92
CA ARG A 100 -2.44 7.24 -4.36
C ARG A 100 -2.47 7.38 -2.84
N PRO A 101 -3.19 8.38 -2.26
CA PRO A 101 -3.32 8.47 -0.81
C PRO A 101 -4.24 7.39 -0.24
N ALA A 102 -3.94 6.97 1.00
CA ALA A 102 -4.87 6.24 1.84
C ALA A 102 -5.96 7.20 2.34
N ILE A 103 -7.22 6.87 2.08
CA ILE A 103 -8.38 7.68 2.47
C ILE A 103 -9.28 6.86 3.40
N PHE A 104 -9.73 7.50 4.49
CA PHE A 104 -10.65 6.94 5.47
C PHE A 104 -11.49 8.02 6.18
N ARG A 105 -11.77 9.12 5.48
CA ARG A 105 -12.71 10.19 5.85
C ARG A 105 -13.30 10.81 4.59
N TYR A 106 -14.60 11.05 4.63
CA TYR A 106 -15.31 11.64 3.50
C TYR A 106 -14.80 13.06 3.18
N GLU A 107 -14.59 13.89 4.19
CA GLU A 107 -14.14 15.27 4.04
C GLU A 107 -12.79 15.35 3.31
N SER A 108 -11.87 14.43 3.60
CA SER A 108 -10.58 14.34 2.91
C SER A 108 -10.76 13.95 1.44
N ALA A 109 -11.65 13.00 1.14
CA ALA A 109 -11.97 12.63 -0.23
C ALA A 109 -12.65 13.75 -1.01
N GLU A 110 -13.60 14.44 -0.37
CA GLU A 110 -14.34 15.58 -0.95
C GLU A 110 -13.38 16.72 -1.31
N ARG A 111 -12.50 17.09 -0.36
CA ARG A 111 -11.51 18.14 -0.60
C ARG A 111 -10.52 17.78 -1.70
N LEU A 112 -10.03 16.53 -1.71
CA LEU A 112 -9.16 16.04 -2.78
C LEU A 112 -9.88 16.02 -4.14
N SER A 113 -11.17 15.66 -4.16
CA SER A 113 -12.02 15.68 -5.36
C SER A 113 -12.15 17.07 -5.94
N GLU A 114 -12.43 18.09 -5.11
CA GLU A 114 -12.53 19.47 -5.54
C GLU A 114 -11.25 19.94 -6.23
N LEU A 115 -10.10 19.70 -5.60
CA LEU A 115 -8.81 20.08 -6.15
C LEU A 115 -8.47 19.31 -7.45
N ALA A 116 -8.82 18.03 -7.51
CA ALA A 116 -8.61 17.24 -8.71
C ALA A 116 -9.46 17.74 -9.89
N VAL A 117 -10.74 18.08 -9.66
CA VAL A 117 -11.63 18.67 -10.67
C VAL A 117 -11.09 20.01 -11.14
N GLN A 118 -10.63 20.89 -10.23
CA GLN A 118 -10.02 22.16 -10.57
C GLN A 118 -8.77 22.01 -11.45
N ALA A 119 -8.00 20.93 -11.23
CA ALA A 119 -6.84 20.58 -12.04
C ALA A 119 -7.18 19.83 -13.34
N GLY A 120 -8.46 19.60 -13.66
CA GLY A 120 -8.89 18.81 -14.81
C GLY A 120 -8.51 17.33 -14.74
N LYS A 121 -8.33 16.78 -13.51
CA LYS A 121 -7.88 15.42 -13.26
C LYS A 121 -8.88 14.64 -12.40
N ARG A 122 -8.60 13.35 -12.22
CA ARG A 122 -9.20 12.49 -11.19
C ARG A 122 -8.09 11.90 -10.33
N ALA A 123 -8.22 12.02 -9.01
CA ALA A 123 -7.29 11.43 -8.07
C ALA A 123 -7.66 9.96 -7.83
N SER A 124 -6.71 9.05 -8.03
CA SER A 124 -6.83 7.66 -7.63
C SER A 124 -6.50 7.52 -6.15
N ILE A 125 -7.35 6.81 -5.41
CA ILE A 125 -7.19 6.63 -3.96
C ILE A 125 -7.33 5.16 -3.58
N HIS A 126 -6.74 4.80 -2.44
CA HIS A 126 -7.05 3.54 -1.77
C HIS A 126 -7.80 3.81 -0.47
N ILE A 127 -8.91 3.10 -0.25
CA ILE A 127 -9.63 3.14 1.03
C ILE A 127 -8.87 2.30 2.04
N ALA A 128 -8.57 2.88 3.19
CA ALA A 128 -7.95 2.17 4.30
C ALA A 128 -9.00 1.67 5.30
N LEU A 129 -8.89 0.40 5.72
CA LEU A 129 -9.71 -0.18 6.78
C LEU A 129 -8.86 -0.48 8.01
N ASP A 130 -9.43 -0.21 9.16
CA ASP A 130 -8.96 -0.74 10.44
C ASP A 130 -9.77 -1.98 10.80
N THR A 131 -9.17 -3.13 10.62
CA THR A 131 -9.74 -4.43 10.99
C THR A 131 -9.14 -4.97 12.28
N GLY A 132 -8.31 -4.17 12.99
CA GLY A 132 -7.70 -4.57 14.26
C GLY A 132 -6.24 -4.15 14.45
N MET A 133 -5.66 -3.37 13.51
CA MET A 133 -4.33 -2.76 13.70
C MET A 133 -4.37 -1.54 14.61
N SER A 134 -5.53 -0.88 14.72
CA SER A 134 -5.80 0.29 15.57
C SER A 134 -4.86 1.47 15.29
N ARG A 135 -4.60 1.74 14.01
CA ARG A 135 -3.67 2.80 13.60
C ARG A 135 -4.31 3.83 12.68
N ILE A 136 -4.85 3.42 11.56
CA ILE A 136 -5.58 4.24 10.58
C ILE A 136 -6.63 3.39 9.89
N GLY A 137 -7.64 4.01 9.34
CA GLY A 137 -8.66 3.35 8.53
C GLY A 137 -10.06 3.52 9.07
N TYR A 138 -11.04 3.24 8.23
CA TYR A 138 -12.43 3.09 8.64
C TYR A 138 -12.61 1.83 9.49
N MET A 139 -13.37 1.94 10.56
CA MET A 139 -13.91 0.76 11.23
C MET A 139 -14.92 0.06 10.30
N VAL A 140 -15.01 -1.27 10.39
CA VAL A 140 -15.92 -2.07 9.55
C VAL A 140 -17.35 -1.91 10.06
N THR A 141 -18.07 -0.94 9.50
CA THR A 141 -19.45 -0.59 9.84
C THR A 141 -20.27 -0.29 8.59
N ALA A 142 -21.59 -0.41 8.68
CA ALA A 142 -22.50 -0.02 7.59
C ALA A 142 -22.34 1.48 7.24
N ALA A 143 -22.15 2.34 8.24
CA ALA A 143 -21.95 3.77 8.04
C ALA A 143 -20.68 4.06 7.23
N ALA A 144 -19.56 3.37 7.51
CA ALA A 144 -18.33 3.50 6.74
C ALA A 144 -18.49 3.00 5.30
N ALA A 145 -19.28 1.95 5.09
CA ALA A 145 -19.59 1.46 3.74
C ALA A 145 -20.48 2.45 2.97
N ASP A 146 -21.46 3.08 3.62
CA ASP A 146 -22.28 4.15 3.02
C ASP A 146 -21.43 5.36 2.65
N GLU A 147 -20.50 5.75 3.52
CA GLU A 147 -19.58 6.86 3.28
C GLU A 147 -18.64 6.54 2.11
N THR A 148 -18.07 5.33 2.06
CA THR A 148 -17.25 4.88 0.93
C THR A 148 -18.04 4.88 -0.39
N ALA A 149 -19.32 4.47 -0.36
CA ALA A 149 -20.19 4.55 -1.52
C ALA A 149 -20.47 6.00 -1.97
N ARG A 150 -20.53 6.95 -1.03
CA ARG A 150 -20.61 8.39 -1.37
C ARG A 150 -19.30 8.87 -2.00
N ILE A 151 -18.15 8.47 -1.46
CA ILE A 151 -16.82 8.79 -2.00
C ILE A 151 -16.70 8.31 -3.46
N SER A 152 -17.21 7.11 -3.78
CA SER A 152 -17.13 6.56 -5.14
C SER A 152 -17.86 7.39 -6.20
N ARG A 153 -18.79 8.28 -5.78
CA ARG A 153 -19.58 9.17 -6.65
C ARG A 153 -18.96 10.56 -6.81
N LEU A 154 -17.91 10.88 -6.09
CA LEU A 154 -17.23 12.16 -6.20
C LEU A 154 -16.56 12.30 -7.58
N PRO A 155 -16.78 13.41 -8.31
CA PRO A 155 -16.38 13.52 -9.71
C PRO A 155 -14.85 13.49 -9.91
N GLY A 156 -14.10 13.99 -8.93
CA GLY A 156 -12.64 14.05 -8.95
C GLY A 156 -11.95 12.82 -8.36
N ILE A 157 -12.71 11.79 -7.92
CA ILE A 157 -12.15 10.59 -7.25
C ILE A 157 -12.34 9.33 -8.10
N ARG A 158 -11.34 8.46 -8.07
CA ARG A 158 -11.42 7.06 -8.48
C ARG A 158 -10.92 6.18 -7.33
N ILE A 159 -11.78 5.36 -6.76
CA ILE A 159 -11.35 4.35 -5.78
C ILE A 159 -10.66 3.24 -6.57
N GLU A 160 -9.33 3.15 -6.45
CA GLU A 160 -8.50 2.17 -7.13
C GLU A 160 -8.28 0.94 -6.26
N GLY A 161 -8.19 1.12 -4.94
CA GLY A 161 -7.91 0.02 -4.02
C GLY A 161 -8.61 0.11 -2.68
N LEU A 162 -8.64 -1.03 -2.00
CA LEU A 162 -9.08 -1.20 -0.62
C LEU A 162 -8.04 -2.05 0.11
N PHE A 163 -7.65 -1.61 1.30
CA PHE A 163 -6.67 -2.36 2.07
C PHE A 163 -6.89 -2.32 3.58
N THR A 164 -6.34 -3.31 4.24
CA THR A 164 -6.08 -3.30 5.68
C THR A 164 -4.63 -3.68 5.96
N HIS A 165 -4.21 -3.63 7.20
CA HIS A 165 -2.90 -4.11 7.64
C HIS A 165 -3.06 -5.10 8.79
N PHE A 166 -2.43 -6.27 8.66
CA PHE A 166 -2.44 -7.26 9.71
C PHE A 166 -1.58 -6.82 10.89
N ALA A 167 -2.12 -6.95 12.08
CA ALA A 167 -1.44 -6.58 13.31
C ALA A 167 -0.46 -7.67 13.78
N ARG A 168 -0.82 -8.95 13.54
CA ARG A 168 -0.17 -10.13 14.13
C ARG A 168 -0.03 -11.29 13.13
N ALA A 169 0.20 -10.98 11.83
CA ALA A 169 0.33 -12.02 10.81
C ALA A 169 1.62 -12.84 10.96
N ASP A 170 2.59 -12.31 11.68
CA ASP A 170 3.89 -12.89 11.97
C ASP A 170 3.94 -13.75 13.25
N GLU A 171 2.80 -13.95 13.93
CA GLU A 171 2.68 -14.84 15.08
C GLU A 171 2.15 -16.22 14.65
N LYS A 172 2.47 -17.27 15.42
CA LYS A 172 1.96 -18.64 15.18
C LYS A 172 0.44 -18.72 15.28
N ASP A 173 -0.14 -18.03 16.28
CA ASP A 173 -1.58 -17.94 16.43
C ASP A 173 -2.17 -16.99 15.38
N LYS A 174 -2.81 -17.54 14.37
CA LYS A 174 -3.44 -16.78 13.28
C LYS A 174 -4.86 -16.30 13.60
N GLY A 175 -5.41 -16.57 14.79
CA GLY A 175 -6.79 -16.24 15.13
C GLY A 175 -7.13 -14.74 15.03
N ALA A 176 -6.19 -13.86 15.38
CA ALA A 176 -6.37 -12.42 15.20
C ALA A 176 -6.37 -12.04 13.70
N THR A 177 -5.47 -12.62 12.92
CA THR A 177 -5.36 -12.37 11.48
C THR A 177 -6.56 -12.91 10.71
N ASP A 178 -7.07 -14.08 11.08
CA ASP A 178 -8.29 -14.66 10.50
C ASP A 178 -9.50 -13.75 10.74
N ARG A 179 -9.68 -13.22 11.96
CA ARG A 179 -10.73 -12.23 12.25
C ARG A 179 -10.56 -10.94 11.42
N GLN A 180 -9.34 -10.47 11.21
CA GLN A 180 -9.08 -9.32 10.35
C GLN A 180 -9.48 -9.58 8.89
N MET A 181 -9.23 -10.79 8.38
CA MET A 181 -9.66 -11.19 7.03
C MET A 181 -11.18 -11.28 6.91
N GLU A 182 -11.87 -11.84 7.91
CA GLU A 182 -13.33 -11.92 7.94
C GLU A 182 -13.96 -10.52 7.92
N LEU A 183 -13.43 -9.59 8.72
CA LEU A 183 -13.89 -8.20 8.73
C LEU A 183 -13.64 -7.52 7.37
N PHE A 184 -12.48 -7.76 6.76
CA PHE A 184 -12.18 -7.21 5.44
C PHE A 184 -13.15 -7.74 4.38
N ALA A 185 -13.39 -9.05 4.34
CA ALA A 185 -14.33 -9.67 3.41
C ALA A 185 -15.77 -9.18 3.63
N THR A 186 -16.17 -8.98 4.90
CA THR A 186 -17.47 -8.41 5.26
C THR A 186 -17.63 -7.00 4.69
N PHE A 187 -16.60 -6.15 4.79
CA PHE A 187 -16.68 -4.80 4.23
C PHE A 187 -16.75 -4.82 2.70
N VAL A 188 -16.01 -5.71 2.03
CA VAL A 188 -16.11 -5.91 0.58
C VAL A 188 -17.55 -6.28 0.17
N SER A 189 -18.20 -7.18 0.93
CA SER A 189 -19.62 -7.53 0.70
C SER A 189 -20.54 -6.32 0.87
N MET A 190 -20.37 -5.56 1.97
CA MET A 190 -21.15 -4.33 2.21
C MET A 190 -21.02 -3.32 1.07
N LEU A 191 -19.83 -3.19 0.47
CA LEU A 191 -19.61 -2.31 -0.68
C LEU A 191 -20.29 -2.84 -1.95
N SER A 192 -20.22 -4.15 -2.17
CA SER A 192 -20.90 -4.81 -3.31
C SER A 192 -22.41 -4.61 -3.27
N GLU A 193 -23.04 -4.72 -2.07
CA GLU A 193 -24.45 -4.46 -1.86
C GLU A 193 -24.86 -3.00 -2.20
N ARG A 194 -23.90 -2.09 -2.15
CA ARG A 194 -24.04 -0.66 -2.51
C ARG A 194 -23.65 -0.34 -3.95
N GLY A 195 -23.37 -1.37 -4.75
CA GLY A 195 -22.96 -1.23 -6.15
C GLY A 195 -21.55 -0.71 -6.32
N VAL A 196 -20.68 -0.80 -5.30
CA VAL A 196 -19.28 -0.40 -5.35
C VAL A 196 -18.39 -1.62 -5.50
N THR A 197 -17.66 -1.69 -6.61
CA THR A 197 -16.62 -2.70 -6.86
C THR A 197 -15.25 -2.02 -6.86
N ILE A 198 -14.33 -2.56 -6.08
CA ILE A 198 -12.96 -2.03 -5.97
C ILE A 198 -12.00 -3.01 -6.65
N PRO A 199 -11.20 -2.57 -7.63
CA PRO A 199 -10.39 -3.46 -8.44
C PRO A 199 -9.19 -4.07 -7.69
N VAL A 200 -8.55 -3.32 -6.78
CA VAL A 200 -7.35 -3.79 -6.07
C VAL A 200 -7.66 -4.02 -4.59
N LEU A 201 -7.60 -5.28 -4.16
CA LEU A 201 -7.82 -5.69 -2.78
C LEU A 201 -6.52 -6.24 -2.19
N HIS A 202 -6.02 -5.65 -1.09
CA HIS A 202 -4.74 -6.06 -0.52
C HIS A 202 -4.70 -6.00 1.01
N CYS A 203 -4.35 -7.14 1.63
CA CYS A 203 -4.20 -7.29 3.08
C CYS A 203 -2.77 -7.67 3.47
N SER A 204 -2.19 -8.64 2.74
CA SER A 204 -0.91 -9.25 3.09
C SER A 204 0.25 -8.25 3.11
N ASN A 205 0.99 -8.28 4.21
CA ASN A 205 2.35 -7.77 4.37
C ASN A 205 3.35 -8.91 4.09
N SER A 206 4.63 -8.76 4.44
CA SER A 206 5.64 -9.80 4.24
C SER A 206 5.26 -11.13 4.89
N ALA A 207 4.76 -11.13 6.14
CA ALA A 207 4.31 -12.35 6.82
C ALA A 207 3.13 -13.01 6.08
N GLY A 208 2.17 -12.22 5.62
CA GLY A 208 1.04 -12.71 4.83
C GLY A 208 1.48 -13.35 3.50
N ILE A 209 2.49 -12.78 2.83
CA ILE A 209 3.07 -13.35 1.60
C ILE A 209 3.70 -14.72 1.88
N LEU A 210 4.42 -14.85 2.98
CA LEU A 210 5.16 -16.08 3.32
C LEU A 210 4.25 -17.20 3.81
N GLU A 211 3.23 -16.89 4.62
CA GLU A 211 2.47 -17.92 5.34
C GLU A 211 0.96 -17.97 5.08
N LEU A 212 0.37 -16.94 4.47
CA LEU A 212 -1.09 -16.81 4.37
C LEU A 212 -1.59 -16.63 2.92
N PRO A 213 -1.44 -17.66 2.06
CA PRO A 213 -1.87 -17.55 0.65
C PRO A 213 -3.33 -17.12 0.48
N LYS A 214 -4.22 -17.49 1.43
CA LYS A 214 -5.65 -17.10 1.43
C LYS A 214 -5.87 -15.61 1.64
N ALA A 215 -4.90 -14.88 2.22
CA ALA A 215 -4.98 -13.46 2.52
C ALA A 215 -4.45 -12.56 1.39
N ASN A 216 -3.90 -13.14 0.32
CA ASN A 216 -3.22 -12.37 -0.72
C ASN A 216 -4.19 -11.61 -1.63
N PHE A 217 -5.47 -12.01 -1.69
CA PHE A 217 -6.44 -11.44 -2.62
C PHE A 217 -5.86 -11.30 -4.03
N ASN A 218 -5.97 -10.13 -4.67
CA ASN A 218 -5.36 -9.88 -5.97
C ASN A 218 -4.11 -8.98 -5.93
N ALA A 219 -3.73 -8.49 -4.73
CA ALA A 219 -2.48 -7.75 -4.55
C ALA A 219 -1.89 -7.95 -3.14
N VAL A 220 -0.58 -7.85 -3.03
CA VAL A 220 0.18 -7.96 -1.77
C VAL A 220 1.16 -6.81 -1.61
N ARG A 221 1.62 -6.55 -0.38
CA ARG A 221 2.62 -5.52 -0.09
C ARG A 221 3.89 -6.16 0.46
N ALA A 222 4.87 -6.36 -0.42
CA ALA A 222 6.20 -6.80 -0.03
C ALA A 222 6.91 -5.66 0.73
N GLY A 223 7.30 -5.92 1.96
CA GLY A 223 7.92 -4.95 2.85
C GLY A 223 9.28 -5.44 3.37
N ILE A 224 9.37 -5.73 4.65
CA ILE A 224 10.64 -6.01 5.33
C ILE A 224 11.43 -7.16 4.69
N SER A 225 10.74 -8.16 4.12
CA SER A 225 11.41 -9.30 3.47
C SER A 225 12.09 -8.94 2.13
N ILE A 226 11.81 -7.78 1.52
CA ILE A 226 12.61 -7.24 0.40
C ILE A 226 14.07 -7.11 0.84
N TYR A 227 14.27 -6.71 2.08
CA TYR A 227 15.56 -6.36 2.68
C TYR A 227 16.26 -7.54 3.37
N GLY A 228 15.72 -8.76 3.18
CA GLY A 228 16.31 -9.99 3.73
C GLY A 228 16.03 -10.23 5.21
N LEU A 229 15.02 -9.53 5.78
CA LEU A 229 14.62 -9.73 7.16
C LEU A 229 13.32 -10.51 7.22
N TYR A 230 13.26 -11.48 8.12
CA TYR A 230 12.02 -12.15 8.48
C TYR A 230 11.14 -11.22 9.32
N PRO A 231 9.80 -11.32 9.20
CA PRO A 231 8.88 -10.50 9.99
C PRO A 231 8.99 -10.71 11.49
N SER A 232 9.29 -11.95 11.92
CA SER A 232 9.56 -12.35 13.31
C SER A 232 10.36 -13.65 13.34
N ASP A 233 10.68 -14.13 14.55
CA ASP A 233 11.32 -15.43 14.76
C ASP A 233 10.33 -16.63 14.57
N GLU A 234 9.06 -16.35 14.36
CA GLU A 234 7.99 -17.35 14.19
C GLU A 234 7.61 -17.59 12.72
N VAL A 235 8.16 -16.76 11.80
CA VAL A 235 7.87 -16.79 10.35
C VAL A 235 9.15 -17.04 9.57
#